data_e5eaaecb8fa6fef746a580580c4b9cc3
#
_entry.id   e5eaaecb8fa6fef746a580580c4b9cc3
#
_cell.length_a   1.000
_cell.length_b   1.000
_cell.length_c   1.000
_cell.angle_alpha   90.00
_cell.angle_beta   90.00
_cell.angle_gamma   90.00
#
_symmetry.space_group_name_H-M   'P 1'
#
loop_
_entity.id
_entity.type
_entity.pdbx_description
1 polymer ?
#
loop_
_entity_poly.entity_id
_entity_poly.type
_entity_poly.pdbx_seq_one_letter_code
_entity_poly.pdbx_strand_id
1 'polypeptide(L)'
;MIILIIYVAIFAASFFVVRLGVRKFRQMNDFTSLKTVTFGDESAVRPDRWASVISVVTIFLIWGAFTGSKWVPIHAPGPFIGDTEFTYTLEAPDGRRDDATVTVRVFTVGEAVETPVIEPGDGIAKNDVLTVGAWRSQLLLMDKNDEVTRAEGAKVVAIDGKPVSDGQTVAVADGTVAVTAKGSLNFAPTKGMQMEPIWLPPPEAVVSRVIEVSKQGYQNFTLWEHLYWSLFRVIVGFALGALVGIPLGYAMGLSDWFRGWFDPIVEFMRPVPPLALIPLVI
;
A
#
# COMPACT_ATOMS: atom_id res chain seq x y z
N MET A 1 -9.42 6.01 12.72
CA MET A 1 -9.25 5.96 14.18
C MET A 1 -10.27 5.07 14.86
N ILE A 2 -11.59 5.30 14.68
CA ILE A 2 -12.66 4.52 15.35
C ILE A 2 -12.55 3.02 15.07
N ILE A 3 -12.34 2.61 13.82
CA ILE A 3 -12.24 1.20 13.41
C ILE A 3 -11.05 0.50 14.07
N LEU A 4 -9.89 1.17 14.13
CA LEU A 4 -8.72 0.64 14.84
C LEU A 4 -9.03 0.42 16.33
N ILE A 5 -9.72 1.36 16.97
CA ILE A 5 -10.13 1.25 18.38
C ILE A 5 -11.08 0.07 18.56
N ILE A 6 -12.04 -0.15 17.65
CA ILE A 6 -12.96 -1.29 17.69
C ILE A 6 -12.17 -2.62 17.62
N TYR A 7 -11.22 -2.77 16.70
CA TYR A 7 -10.42 -3.99 16.58
C TYR A 7 -9.49 -4.22 17.77
N VAL A 8 -8.90 -3.15 18.31
CA VAL A 8 -8.09 -3.23 19.54
C VAL A 8 -8.97 -3.62 20.73
N ALA A 9 -10.20 -3.10 20.84
CA ALA A 9 -11.16 -3.47 21.88
C ALA A 9 -11.60 -4.95 21.74
N ILE A 10 -11.88 -5.42 20.53
CA ILE A 10 -12.21 -6.83 20.26
C ILE A 10 -11.04 -7.74 20.66
N PHE A 11 -9.80 -7.35 20.32
CA PHE A 11 -8.61 -8.09 20.72
C PHE A 11 -8.45 -8.14 22.24
N ALA A 12 -8.56 -7.01 22.92
CA ALA A 12 -8.47 -6.96 24.38
C ALA A 12 -9.56 -7.81 25.03
N ALA A 13 -10.80 -7.69 24.55
CA ALA A 13 -11.92 -8.49 25.07
C ALA A 13 -11.69 -10.00 24.85
N SER A 14 -11.29 -10.42 23.65
CA SER A 14 -10.99 -11.82 23.35
C SER A 14 -9.81 -12.35 24.18
N PHE A 15 -8.77 -11.55 24.38
CA PHE A 15 -7.65 -11.88 25.26
C PHE A 15 -8.12 -12.17 26.70
N PHE A 16 -8.96 -11.29 27.28
CA PHE A 16 -9.47 -11.49 28.64
C PHE A 16 -10.42 -12.68 28.73
N VAL A 17 -11.33 -12.87 27.75
CA VAL A 17 -12.27 -14.00 27.72
C VAL A 17 -11.51 -15.33 27.64
N VAL A 18 -10.52 -15.45 26.75
CA VAL A 18 -9.70 -16.68 26.65
C VAL A 18 -8.91 -16.91 27.93
N ARG A 19 -8.30 -15.85 28.51
CA ARG A 19 -7.56 -15.96 29.76
C ARG A 19 -8.44 -16.46 30.90
N LEU A 20 -9.67 -15.94 31.02
CA LEU A 20 -10.63 -16.38 32.05
C LEU A 20 -11.10 -17.82 31.78
N GLY A 21 -11.41 -18.16 30.54
CA GLY A 21 -11.81 -19.51 30.13
C GLY A 21 -10.72 -20.53 30.42
N VAL A 22 -9.49 -20.24 29.99
CA VAL A 22 -8.33 -21.13 30.24
C VAL A 22 -8.06 -21.29 31.73
N ARG A 23 -8.16 -20.21 32.54
CA ARG A 23 -8.03 -20.30 34.00
C ARG A 23 -9.11 -21.17 34.65
N LYS A 24 -10.35 -21.15 34.12
CA LYS A 24 -11.47 -21.93 34.66
C LYS A 24 -11.40 -23.41 34.29
N PHE A 25 -10.89 -23.75 33.11
CA PHE A 25 -10.80 -25.12 32.61
C PHE A 25 -9.48 -25.82 32.94
N ARG A 26 -8.37 -25.08 33.01
CA ARG A 26 -7.13 -25.57 33.62
C ARG A 26 -7.21 -25.27 35.12
N GLN A 27 -7.33 -26.29 35.93
CA GLN A 27 -6.90 -26.22 37.35
C GLN A 27 -5.39 -26.06 37.36
N MET A 28 -4.95 -24.84 37.13
CA MET A 28 -3.54 -24.52 37.05
C MET A 28 -3.04 -24.18 38.44
N ASN A 29 -2.47 -25.18 39.09
CA ASN A 29 -1.35 -24.99 40.00
C ASN A 29 -0.11 -24.61 39.17
N ASP A 30 -0.23 -23.59 38.34
CA ASP A 30 0.88 -23.12 37.52
C ASP A 30 1.65 -22.08 38.31
N PHE A 31 2.53 -22.59 39.17
CA PHE A 31 3.54 -21.80 39.88
C PHE A 31 4.73 -21.42 38.99
N THR A 32 4.53 -21.43 37.64
CA THR A 32 5.58 -21.01 36.73
C THR A 32 6.00 -19.57 36.93
N SER A 33 5.13 -18.72 37.50
CA SER A 33 5.49 -17.37 37.95
C SER A 33 6.46 -17.31 39.14
N LEU A 34 6.65 -18.43 39.84
CA LEU A 34 7.58 -18.56 40.98
C LEU A 34 8.88 -19.27 40.56
N LYS A 35 9.02 -19.75 39.34
CA LYS A 35 10.29 -20.22 38.85
C LYS A 35 11.26 -19.07 38.72
N THR A 36 12.40 -19.18 39.41
CA THR A 36 13.54 -18.27 39.21
C THR A 36 14.03 -18.50 37.76
N VAL A 37 13.66 -17.62 36.86
CA VAL A 37 14.15 -17.64 35.47
C VAL A 37 15.54 -17.02 35.49
N THR A 38 16.57 -17.80 35.20
CA THR A 38 17.92 -17.28 34.99
C THR A 38 17.88 -16.42 33.72
N PHE A 39 18.48 -15.25 33.75
CA PHE A 39 18.54 -14.34 32.64
C PHE A 39 19.08 -15.06 31.39
N GLY A 40 18.29 -15.18 30.33
CA GLY A 40 18.65 -15.89 29.10
C GLY A 40 18.07 -17.31 28.94
N ASP A 41 17.36 -17.85 29.93
CA ASP A 41 16.69 -19.16 29.81
C ASP A 41 15.28 -18.99 29.22
N GLU A 42 15.19 -18.96 27.89
CA GLU A 42 13.92 -18.89 27.15
C GLU A 42 13.07 -20.16 27.30
N SER A 43 13.65 -21.27 27.75
CA SER A 43 12.94 -22.55 27.89
C SER A 43 11.92 -22.56 29.03
N ALA A 44 12.07 -21.64 30.00
CA ALA A 44 11.17 -21.51 31.14
C ALA A 44 9.83 -20.84 30.80
N VAL A 45 9.76 -20.07 29.70
CA VAL A 45 8.55 -19.37 29.26
C VAL A 45 8.00 -20.06 28.02
N ARG A 46 6.86 -20.73 28.16
CA ARG A 46 6.17 -21.32 27.00
C ARG A 46 5.06 -20.37 26.52
N PRO A 47 5.06 -19.99 25.23
CA PRO A 47 3.99 -19.15 24.71
C PRO A 47 2.63 -19.87 24.79
N ASP A 48 1.60 -19.12 25.20
CA ASP A 48 0.24 -19.63 25.19
C ASP A 48 -0.25 -19.72 23.73
N ARG A 49 -0.55 -20.93 23.28
CA ARG A 49 -0.99 -21.20 21.90
C ARG A 49 -2.25 -20.44 21.54
N TRP A 50 -3.18 -20.28 22.47
CA TRP A 50 -4.42 -19.53 22.22
C TRP A 50 -4.18 -18.04 22.10
N ALA A 51 -3.31 -17.49 22.94
CA ALA A 51 -2.90 -16.08 22.80
C ALA A 51 -2.23 -15.82 21.46
N SER A 52 -1.37 -16.74 21.01
CA SER A 52 -0.73 -16.67 19.68
C SER A 52 -1.76 -16.69 18.54
N VAL A 53 -2.72 -17.59 18.58
CA VAL A 53 -3.79 -17.67 17.55
C VAL A 53 -4.62 -16.37 17.53
N ILE A 54 -5.04 -15.88 18.70
CA ILE A 54 -5.81 -14.63 18.79
C ILE A 54 -5.03 -13.46 18.23
N SER A 55 -3.75 -13.37 18.55
CA SER A 55 -2.87 -12.30 18.02
C SER A 55 -2.82 -12.34 16.48
N VAL A 56 -2.59 -13.51 15.90
CA VAL A 56 -2.53 -13.68 14.43
C VAL A 56 -3.88 -13.33 13.80
N VAL A 57 -4.99 -13.83 14.35
CA VAL A 57 -6.34 -13.51 13.84
C VAL A 57 -6.61 -12.00 13.92
N THR A 58 -6.21 -11.34 15.00
CA THR A 58 -6.41 -9.89 15.14
C THR A 58 -5.61 -9.10 14.11
N ILE A 59 -4.35 -9.48 13.86
CA ILE A 59 -3.54 -8.86 12.81
C ILE A 59 -4.22 -9.03 11.45
N PHE A 60 -4.77 -10.22 11.18
CA PHE A 60 -5.48 -10.51 9.94
C PHE A 60 -6.78 -9.69 9.79
N LEU A 61 -7.53 -9.52 10.87
CA LEU A 61 -8.73 -8.68 10.90
C LEU A 61 -8.39 -7.20 10.67
N ILE A 62 -7.34 -6.69 11.32
CA ILE A 62 -6.87 -5.32 11.12
C ILE A 62 -6.42 -5.13 9.66
N TRP A 63 -5.62 -6.04 9.13
CA TRP A 63 -5.20 -6.01 7.73
C TRP A 63 -6.41 -5.97 6.79
N GLY A 64 -7.36 -6.88 6.94
CA GLY A 64 -8.56 -6.93 6.12
C GLY A 64 -9.42 -5.66 6.25
N ALA A 65 -9.55 -5.10 7.46
CA ALA A 65 -10.31 -3.88 7.69
C ALA A 65 -9.75 -2.66 6.93
N PHE A 66 -8.44 -2.53 6.88
CA PHE A 66 -7.78 -1.40 6.21
C PHE A 66 -7.52 -1.62 4.71
N THR A 67 -7.79 -2.81 4.19
CA THR A 67 -7.65 -3.12 2.76
C THR A 67 -8.98 -3.40 2.05
N GLY A 68 -10.11 -3.27 2.76
CA GLY A 68 -11.43 -3.53 2.19
C GLY A 68 -11.68 -5.00 1.85
N SER A 69 -11.07 -5.93 2.61
CA SER A 69 -11.17 -7.36 2.40
C SER A 69 -12.60 -7.90 2.54
N LYS A 70 -13.06 -8.70 1.60
CA LYS A 70 -14.39 -9.37 1.65
C LYS A 70 -14.53 -10.35 2.81
N TRP A 71 -13.42 -10.78 3.41
CA TRP A 71 -13.41 -11.72 4.53
C TRP A 71 -13.63 -11.06 5.89
N VAL A 72 -13.60 -9.74 5.95
CA VAL A 72 -13.75 -8.97 7.18
C VAL A 72 -15.04 -8.15 7.10
N PRO A 73 -15.92 -8.19 8.11
CA PRO A 73 -17.24 -7.53 8.03
C PRO A 73 -17.21 -6.02 8.27
N ILE A 74 -16.15 -5.50 8.88
CA ILE A 74 -16.03 -4.08 9.23
C ILE A 74 -14.78 -3.50 8.56
N HIS A 75 -15.00 -2.47 7.73
CA HIS A 75 -13.93 -1.85 6.96
C HIS A 75 -13.75 -0.38 7.30
N ALA A 76 -12.52 0.11 7.16
CA ALA A 76 -12.26 1.53 7.05
C ALA A 76 -12.96 2.09 5.80
N PRO A 77 -13.41 3.35 5.80
CA PRO A 77 -13.95 3.98 4.60
C PRO A 77 -12.98 3.85 3.43
N GLY A 78 -13.44 3.26 2.33
CA GLY A 78 -12.67 3.11 1.10
C GLY A 78 -12.58 4.40 0.29
N PRO A 79 -11.86 4.38 -0.83
CA PRO A 79 -11.90 5.46 -1.79
C PRO A 79 -13.29 5.54 -2.43
N PHE A 80 -13.63 6.68 -2.94
CA PHE A 80 -14.83 6.80 -3.77
C PHE A 80 -14.65 5.98 -5.05
N ILE A 81 -15.67 5.22 -5.42
CA ILE A 81 -15.76 4.43 -6.67
C ILE A 81 -17.17 4.64 -7.21
N GLY A 82 -17.28 5.02 -8.47
CA GLY A 82 -18.54 5.31 -9.13
C GLY A 82 -18.46 6.55 -10.01
N ASP A 83 -19.60 7.03 -10.46
CA ASP A 83 -19.69 8.23 -11.27
C ASP A 83 -19.97 9.44 -10.37
N THR A 84 -19.29 10.55 -10.65
CA THR A 84 -19.48 11.84 -10.00
C THR A 84 -19.35 12.95 -11.04
N GLU A 85 -19.87 14.11 -10.72
CA GLU A 85 -19.88 15.26 -11.64
C GLU A 85 -19.44 16.52 -10.89
N PHE A 86 -18.80 17.41 -11.60
CA PHE A 86 -18.57 18.78 -11.18
C PHE A 86 -18.68 19.72 -12.38
N THR A 87 -18.91 21.00 -12.12
CA THR A 87 -19.00 22.03 -13.16
C THR A 87 -17.77 22.94 -13.12
N TYR A 88 -17.34 23.42 -14.29
CA TYR A 88 -16.37 24.51 -14.37
C TYR A 88 -16.91 25.63 -15.26
N THR A 89 -16.56 26.86 -14.89
CA THR A 89 -16.90 28.05 -15.69
C THR A 89 -15.66 28.48 -16.46
N LEU A 90 -15.75 28.50 -17.77
CA LEU A 90 -14.73 29.01 -18.69
C LEU A 90 -15.02 30.47 -19.01
N GLU A 91 -14.02 31.33 -18.97
CA GLU A 91 -14.07 32.71 -19.43
C GLU A 91 -13.18 32.85 -20.67
N ALA A 92 -13.80 33.25 -21.78
CA ALA A 92 -13.09 33.55 -23.02
C ALA A 92 -12.44 34.96 -22.98
N PRO A 93 -11.44 35.26 -23.84
CA PRO A 93 -10.77 36.57 -23.89
C PRO A 93 -11.70 37.73 -24.21
N ASP A 94 -12.82 37.48 -24.83
CA ASP A 94 -13.88 38.47 -25.15
C ASP A 94 -14.81 38.74 -23.95
N GLY A 95 -14.60 38.07 -22.80
CA GLY A 95 -15.40 38.21 -21.59
C GLY A 95 -16.67 37.33 -21.56
N ARG A 96 -16.94 36.53 -22.58
CA ARG A 96 -18.02 35.52 -22.51
C ARG A 96 -17.69 34.45 -21.47
N ARG A 97 -18.70 34.05 -20.70
CA ARG A 97 -18.59 32.96 -19.72
C ARG A 97 -19.57 31.87 -20.06
N ASP A 98 -19.13 30.65 -19.85
CA ASP A 98 -19.93 29.48 -20.08
C ASP A 98 -19.57 28.37 -19.08
N ASP A 99 -20.58 27.56 -18.71
CA ASP A 99 -20.44 26.49 -17.76
C ASP A 99 -20.45 25.14 -18.50
N ALA A 100 -19.49 24.28 -18.19
CA ALA A 100 -19.47 22.93 -18.68
C ALA A 100 -19.44 21.91 -17.52
N THR A 101 -20.04 20.76 -17.74
CA THR A 101 -20.09 19.66 -16.79
C THR A 101 -19.02 18.63 -17.14
N VAL A 102 -18.29 18.20 -16.13
CA VAL A 102 -17.33 17.11 -16.23
C VAL A 102 -17.90 15.89 -15.54
N THR A 103 -18.21 14.84 -16.30
CA THR A 103 -18.61 13.54 -15.76
C THR A 103 -17.37 12.70 -15.52
N VAL A 104 -17.13 12.34 -14.27
CA VAL A 104 -15.94 11.58 -13.85
C VAL A 104 -16.35 10.18 -13.43
N ARG A 105 -15.78 9.18 -14.10
CA ARG A 105 -15.89 7.78 -13.68
C ARG A 105 -14.66 7.37 -12.88
N VAL A 106 -14.84 7.09 -11.59
CA VAL A 106 -13.79 6.57 -10.72
C VAL A 106 -13.91 5.06 -10.64
N PHE A 107 -12.83 4.35 -10.94
CA PHE A 107 -12.80 2.89 -11.02
C PHE A 107 -11.69 2.27 -10.19
N THR A 108 -11.84 0.98 -9.89
CA THR A 108 -10.79 0.20 -9.20
C THR A 108 -9.61 -0.03 -10.15
N VAL A 109 -8.41 0.33 -9.71
CA VAL A 109 -7.20 0.14 -10.53
C VAL A 109 -6.99 -1.32 -10.89
N GLY A 110 -6.91 -1.61 -12.19
CA GLY A 110 -6.79 -2.97 -12.74
C GLY A 110 -8.07 -3.55 -13.33
N GLU A 111 -9.21 -2.86 -13.22
CA GLU A 111 -10.45 -3.23 -13.89
C GLU A 111 -10.58 -2.53 -15.26
N ALA A 112 -11.20 -3.21 -16.21
CA ALA A 112 -11.54 -2.59 -17.50
C ALA A 112 -12.68 -1.60 -17.29
N VAL A 113 -12.52 -0.38 -17.82
CA VAL A 113 -13.48 0.71 -17.65
C VAL A 113 -14.00 1.18 -19.00
N GLU A 114 -15.31 1.25 -19.12
CA GLU A 114 -15.97 1.93 -20.24
C GLU A 114 -16.10 3.42 -19.94
N THR A 115 -15.66 4.25 -20.89
CA THR A 115 -15.82 5.71 -20.79
C THR A 115 -17.30 6.06 -20.91
N PRO A 116 -17.87 6.86 -19.99
CA PRO A 116 -19.23 7.34 -20.12
C PRO A 116 -19.45 8.09 -21.44
N VAL A 117 -20.60 7.90 -22.05
CA VAL A 117 -20.99 8.66 -23.22
C VAL A 117 -21.86 9.83 -22.76
N ILE A 118 -21.46 11.05 -23.12
CA ILE A 118 -22.15 12.28 -22.74
C ILE A 118 -22.44 13.12 -23.97
N GLU A 119 -23.43 14.01 -23.88
CA GLU A 119 -23.68 15.03 -24.90
C GLU A 119 -22.71 16.20 -24.71
N PRO A 120 -22.12 16.73 -25.80
CA PRO A 120 -21.05 17.74 -25.70
C PRO A 120 -21.52 19.12 -25.21
N GLY A 121 -22.83 19.41 -25.19
CA GLY A 121 -23.33 20.75 -24.87
C GLY A 121 -23.19 21.75 -26.04
N ASP A 122 -23.86 22.91 -25.93
CA ASP A 122 -23.97 23.90 -27.02
C ASP A 122 -23.12 25.16 -26.82
N GLY A 123 -22.50 25.35 -25.65
CA GLY A 123 -21.71 26.56 -25.28
C GLY A 123 -20.30 26.60 -25.85
N ILE A 124 -19.54 27.62 -25.44
CA ILE A 124 -18.11 27.74 -25.76
C ILE A 124 -17.26 26.73 -24.96
N ALA A 125 -17.70 26.36 -23.77
CA ALA A 125 -17.16 25.26 -22.98
C ALA A 125 -18.04 24.01 -23.26
N LYS A 126 -17.42 22.89 -23.57
CA LYS A 126 -18.10 21.62 -23.83
C LYS A 126 -18.03 20.72 -22.66
N ASN A 127 -19.08 19.89 -22.51
CA ASN A 127 -19.06 18.85 -21.49
C ASN A 127 -17.93 17.84 -21.73
N ASP A 128 -17.29 17.41 -20.66
CA ASP A 128 -16.14 16.55 -20.67
C ASP A 128 -16.38 15.24 -19.93
N VAL A 129 -15.61 14.21 -20.30
CA VAL A 129 -15.57 12.94 -19.60
C VAL A 129 -14.17 12.67 -19.12
N LEU A 130 -14.06 12.23 -17.87
CA LEU A 130 -12.81 11.83 -17.27
C LEU A 130 -12.95 10.42 -16.65
N THR A 131 -11.99 9.55 -16.92
CA THR A 131 -11.87 8.27 -16.20
C THR A 131 -10.63 8.31 -15.33
N VAL A 132 -10.77 8.01 -14.05
CA VAL A 132 -9.66 8.07 -13.09
C VAL A 132 -9.68 6.84 -12.18
N GLY A 133 -8.51 6.24 -11.96
CA GLY A 133 -8.40 5.16 -11.00
C GLY A 133 -8.50 5.68 -9.57
N ALA A 134 -9.17 4.93 -8.69
CA ALA A 134 -9.18 5.21 -7.26
C ALA A 134 -7.73 5.41 -6.75
N TRP A 135 -7.53 6.30 -5.79
CA TRP A 135 -6.24 6.79 -5.28
C TRP A 135 -5.34 7.54 -6.27
N ARG A 136 -5.74 7.69 -7.54
CA ARG A 136 -4.99 8.43 -8.57
C ARG A 136 -5.59 9.81 -8.78
N SER A 137 -4.85 10.67 -9.46
CA SER A 137 -5.38 11.92 -10.01
C SER A 137 -5.20 11.92 -11.52
N GLN A 138 -6.11 12.58 -12.20
CA GLN A 138 -6.10 12.66 -13.66
C GLN A 138 -6.33 14.08 -14.13
N LEU A 139 -5.52 14.48 -15.11
CA LEU A 139 -5.62 15.78 -15.75
C LEU A 139 -6.74 15.76 -16.78
N LEU A 140 -7.63 16.75 -16.72
CA LEU A 140 -8.65 17.00 -17.73
C LEU A 140 -8.05 17.84 -18.86
N LEU A 141 -8.23 17.38 -20.10
CA LEU A 141 -7.79 18.05 -21.31
C LEU A 141 -8.98 18.77 -21.97
N MET A 142 -9.44 19.88 -21.37
CA MET A 142 -10.56 20.70 -21.83
C MET A 142 -10.38 21.19 -23.29
N ASP A 143 -9.16 21.61 -23.65
CA ASP A 143 -8.84 22.17 -24.97
C ASP A 143 -9.13 21.24 -26.17
N LYS A 144 -9.58 20.00 -25.91
CA LYS A 144 -9.87 19.03 -26.97
C LYS A 144 -11.17 19.29 -27.70
N ASN A 145 -12.17 19.79 -27.01
CA ASN A 145 -13.55 19.91 -27.47
C ASN A 145 -14.12 21.32 -27.29
N ASP A 146 -13.52 22.16 -26.45
CA ASP A 146 -13.92 23.52 -26.24
C ASP A 146 -13.73 24.38 -27.51
N GLU A 147 -14.60 25.35 -27.68
CA GLU A 147 -14.55 26.28 -28.83
C GLU A 147 -13.36 27.24 -28.71
N VAL A 148 -13.02 27.66 -27.48
CA VAL A 148 -11.91 28.55 -27.18
C VAL A 148 -10.92 27.86 -26.27
N THR A 149 -9.70 27.72 -26.75
CA THR A 149 -8.62 27.03 -26.00
C THR A 149 -7.90 27.96 -25.02
N ARG A 150 -7.19 27.38 -24.04
CA ARG A 150 -6.32 28.14 -23.13
C ARG A 150 -5.17 28.83 -23.86
N ALA A 151 -4.70 28.27 -24.96
CA ALA A 151 -3.67 28.90 -25.81
C ALA A 151 -4.19 30.20 -26.46
N GLU A 152 -5.48 30.31 -26.67
CA GLU A 152 -6.17 31.50 -27.18
C GLU A 152 -6.54 32.49 -26.05
N GLY A 153 -6.28 32.13 -24.78
CA GLY A 153 -6.47 32.98 -23.62
C GLY A 153 -7.69 32.66 -22.76
N ALA A 154 -8.38 31.55 -23.01
CA ALA A 154 -9.45 31.09 -22.14
C ALA A 154 -8.93 30.71 -20.74
N LYS A 155 -9.73 30.98 -19.69
CA LYS A 155 -9.38 30.71 -18.30
C LYS A 155 -10.54 30.09 -17.55
N VAL A 156 -10.25 29.15 -16.67
CA VAL A 156 -11.22 28.65 -15.72
C VAL A 156 -11.32 29.63 -14.55
N VAL A 157 -12.51 30.15 -14.33
CA VAL A 157 -12.78 31.20 -13.33
C VAL A 157 -13.57 30.71 -12.13
N ALA A 158 -14.32 29.59 -12.27
CA ALA A 158 -15.04 28.98 -11.15
C ALA A 158 -15.11 27.46 -11.29
N ILE A 159 -15.28 26.77 -10.17
CA ILE A 159 -15.56 25.34 -10.05
C ILE A 159 -16.73 25.16 -9.09
N ASP A 160 -17.80 24.48 -9.49
CA ASP A 160 -19.06 24.35 -8.75
C ASP A 160 -19.55 25.71 -8.20
N GLY A 161 -19.47 26.75 -9.06
CA GLY A 161 -19.85 28.12 -8.70
C GLY A 161 -18.91 28.83 -7.74
N LYS A 162 -17.83 28.21 -7.27
CA LYS A 162 -16.82 28.83 -6.39
C LYS A 162 -15.72 29.45 -7.25
N PRO A 163 -15.42 30.72 -7.08
CA PRO A 163 -14.36 31.37 -7.84
C PRO A 163 -13.00 30.74 -7.54
N VAL A 164 -12.20 30.54 -8.59
CA VAL A 164 -10.87 29.90 -8.49
C VAL A 164 -9.82 30.70 -9.23
N SER A 165 -8.59 30.51 -8.86
CA SER A 165 -7.38 31.02 -9.52
C SER A 165 -6.39 29.89 -9.77
N ASP A 166 -5.42 30.13 -10.65
CA ASP A 166 -4.36 29.19 -10.93
C ASP A 166 -3.62 28.77 -9.65
N GLY A 167 -3.40 27.46 -9.49
CA GLY A 167 -2.76 26.88 -8.31
C GLY A 167 -3.70 26.59 -7.14
N GLN A 168 -4.98 26.95 -7.22
CA GLN A 168 -5.96 26.67 -6.17
C GLN A 168 -6.58 25.26 -6.31
N THR A 169 -6.98 24.71 -5.16
CA THR A 169 -7.70 23.43 -5.08
C THR A 169 -9.05 23.64 -4.43
N VAL A 170 -10.11 23.14 -5.05
CA VAL A 170 -11.49 23.21 -4.58
C VAL A 170 -12.00 21.81 -4.28
N ALA A 171 -12.68 21.65 -3.14
CA ALA A 171 -13.39 20.43 -2.82
C ALA A 171 -14.73 20.40 -3.59
N VAL A 172 -14.95 19.32 -4.32
CA VAL A 172 -16.19 18.95 -5.00
C VAL A 172 -16.85 17.77 -4.30
N ALA A 173 -17.98 17.26 -4.82
CA ALA A 173 -18.80 16.24 -4.12
C ALA A 173 -17.97 15.03 -3.62
N ASP A 174 -17.21 14.38 -4.52
CA ASP A 174 -16.53 13.12 -4.23
C ASP A 174 -15.02 13.19 -4.45
N GLY A 175 -14.47 14.40 -4.39
CA GLY A 175 -13.04 14.59 -4.63
C GLY A 175 -12.59 16.03 -4.48
N THR A 176 -11.46 16.32 -5.09
CA THR A 176 -10.89 17.66 -5.19
C THR A 176 -10.47 17.96 -6.62
N VAL A 177 -10.70 19.18 -7.06
CA VAL A 177 -10.23 19.69 -8.36
C VAL A 177 -9.17 20.76 -8.11
N ALA A 178 -7.98 20.54 -8.63
CA ALA A 178 -6.89 21.52 -8.57
C ALA A 178 -6.74 22.20 -9.93
N VAL A 179 -6.74 23.53 -9.95
CA VAL A 179 -6.35 24.31 -11.13
C VAL A 179 -4.82 24.35 -11.16
N THR A 180 -4.22 23.81 -12.20
CA THR A 180 -2.76 23.83 -12.34
C THR A 180 -2.25 25.23 -12.68
N ALA A 181 -0.96 25.50 -12.52
CA ALA A 181 -0.34 26.77 -12.93
C ALA A 181 -0.47 27.07 -14.44
N LYS A 182 -0.89 26.07 -15.24
CA LYS A 182 -1.18 26.22 -16.68
C LYS A 182 -2.68 26.32 -16.99
N GLY A 183 -3.51 26.45 -15.94
CA GLY A 183 -4.97 26.54 -16.09
C GLY A 183 -5.69 25.22 -16.40
N SER A 184 -5.01 24.07 -16.37
CA SER A 184 -5.67 22.76 -16.54
C SER A 184 -6.30 22.31 -15.25
N LEU A 185 -7.38 21.54 -15.33
CA LEU A 185 -8.04 20.94 -14.18
C LEU A 185 -7.44 19.56 -13.90
N ASN A 186 -7.11 19.29 -12.63
CA ASN A 186 -6.66 17.99 -12.18
C ASN A 186 -7.62 17.47 -11.11
N PHE A 187 -8.36 16.43 -11.43
CA PHE A 187 -9.30 15.80 -10.50
C PHE A 187 -8.62 14.69 -9.71
N ALA A 188 -8.84 14.67 -8.40
CA ALA A 188 -8.42 13.62 -7.49
C ALA A 188 -9.62 13.15 -6.66
N PRO A 189 -10.05 11.89 -6.77
CA PRO A 189 -11.17 11.36 -5.98
C PRO A 189 -10.81 11.26 -4.50
N THR A 190 -11.84 11.24 -3.66
CA THR A 190 -11.68 11.02 -2.21
C THR A 190 -11.03 9.67 -1.94
N LYS A 191 -9.89 9.66 -1.26
CA LYS A 191 -9.07 8.44 -1.05
C LYS A 191 -9.58 7.54 0.07
N GLY A 192 -10.42 8.06 0.98
CA GLY A 192 -10.83 7.35 2.17
C GLY A 192 -9.68 7.10 3.15
N MET A 193 -9.79 6.02 3.94
CA MET A 193 -8.81 5.61 4.95
C MET A 193 -8.24 4.21 4.67
N GLN A 194 -8.67 3.55 3.61
CA GLN A 194 -8.11 2.26 3.20
C GLN A 194 -6.74 2.45 2.55
N MET A 195 -5.89 1.45 2.71
CA MET A 195 -4.59 1.39 2.03
C MET A 195 -4.79 1.07 0.56
N GLU A 196 -4.01 1.72 -0.28
CA GLU A 196 -3.99 1.40 -1.71
C GLU A 196 -3.48 -0.03 -1.93
N PRO A 197 -4.15 -0.85 -2.77
CA PRO A 197 -3.79 -2.26 -2.99
C PRO A 197 -2.38 -2.51 -3.52
N ILE A 198 -1.73 -1.50 -4.11
CA ILE A 198 -0.34 -1.60 -4.57
C ILE A 198 0.64 -1.71 -3.39
N TRP A 199 0.31 -1.12 -2.24
CA TRP A 199 1.14 -1.16 -1.04
C TRP A 199 0.75 -2.30 -0.11
N LEU A 200 -0.55 -2.51 0.05
CA LEU A 200 -1.09 -3.55 0.91
C LEU A 200 -2.37 -4.11 0.27
N PRO A 201 -2.27 -5.17 -0.54
CA PRO A 201 -3.43 -5.81 -1.14
C PRO A 201 -4.28 -6.52 -0.08
N PRO A 202 -5.60 -6.68 -0.32
CA PRO A 202 -6.44 -7.46 0.58
C PRO A 202 -6.02 -8.94 0.61
N PRO A 203 -6.24 -9.64 1.74
CA PRO A 203 -5.79 -11.03 1.92
C PRO A 203 -6.23 -11.99 0.82
N GLU A 204 -7.48 -11.86 0.36
CA GLU A 204 -8.01 -12.69 -0.74
C GLU A 204 -7.28 -12.46 -2.07
N ALA A 205 -6.85 -11.23 -2.36
CA ALA A 205 -6.08 -10.94 -3.56
C ALA A 205 -4.68 -11.57 -3.50
N VAL A 206 -4.06 -11.59 -2.32
CA VAL A 206 -2.78 -12.27 -2.12
C VAL A 206 -2.94 -13.78 -2.35
N VAL A 207 -3.96 -14.40 -1.75
CA VAL A 207 -4.20 -15.85 -1.92
C VAL A 207 -4.52 -16.20 -3.37
N SER A 208 -5.40 -15.44 -4.04
CA SER A 208 -5.72 -15.67 -5.45
C SER A 208 -4.50 -15.52 -6.34
N ARG A 209 -3.63 -14.53 -6.08
CA ARG A 209 -2.40 -14.33 -6.85
C ARG A 209 -1.39 -15.45 -6.64
N VAL A 210 -1.24 -15.97 -5.42
CA VAL A 210 -0.39 -17.12 -5.14
C VAL A 210 -0.88 -18.36 -5.92
N ILE A 211 -2.20 -18.60 -5.93
CA ILE A 211 -2.78 -19.72 -6.69
C ILE A 211 -2.56 -19.54 -8.19
N GLU A 212 -2.78 -18.35 -8.71
CA GLU A 212 -2.58 -18.02 -10.12
C GLU A 212 -1.12 -18.24 -10.54
N VAL A 213 -0.15 -17.67 -9.81
CA VAL A 213 1.28 -17.82 -10.09
C VAL A 213 1.73 -19.29 -9.95
N SER A 214 1.12 -20.05 -9.03
CA SER A 214 1.41 -21.48 -8.89
C SER A 214 0.97 -22.29 -10.10
N LYS A 215 -0.11 -21.86 -10.78
CA LYS A 215 -0.68 -22.56 -11.95
C LYS A 215 -0.13 -22.08 -13.28
N GLN A 216 -0.01 -20.77 -13.44
CA GLN A 216 0.36 -20.12 -14.71
C GLN A 216 1.85 -19.76 -14.79
N GLY A 217 2.55 -19.73 -13.65
CA GLY A 217 3.91 -19.23 -13.56
C GLY A 217 3.99 -17.70 -13.56
N TYR A 218 5.21 -17.21 -13.56
CA TYR A 218 5.52 -15.78 -13.64
C TYR A 218 6.77 -15.57 -14.50
N GLN A 219 6.72 -14.64 -15.45
CA GLN A 219 7.85 -14.35 -16.37
C GLN A 219 8.43 -15.59 -17.07
N ASN A 220 7.55 -16.45 -17.62
CA ASN A 220 7.88 -17.69 -18.32
C ASN A 220 8.47 -18.83 -17.48
N PHE A 221 8.48 -18.71 -16.16
CA PHE A 221 8.94 -19.73 -15.24
C PHE A 221 7.83 -20.11 -14.27
N THR A 222 7.79 -21.37 -13.88
CA THR A 222 6.89 -21.85 -12.83
C THR A 222 7.35 -21.34 -11.45
N LEU A 223 6.41 -21.30 -10.49
CA LEU A 223 6.74 -20.95 -9.10
C LEU A 223 7.84 -21.88 -8.53
N TRP A 224 7.80 -23.18 -8.91
CA TRP A 224 8.75 -24.18 -8.45
C TRP A 224 10.16 -23.95 -9.02
N GLU A 225 10.27 -23.53 -10.27
CA GLU A 225 11.55 -23.14 -10.86
C GLU A 225 12.14 -21.91 -10.19
N HIS A 226 11.32 -20.88 -9.92
CA HIS A 226 11.77 -19.72 -9.16
C HIS A 226 12.26 -20.10 -7.75
N LEU A 227 11.52 -20.99 -7.07
CA LEU A 227 11.90 -21.47 -5.75
C LEU A 227 13.21 -22.28 -5.80
N TYR A 228 13.34 -23.19 -6.78
CA TYR A 228 14.56 -23.96 -6.98
C TYR A 228 15.79 -23.10 -7.21
N TRP A 229 15.72 -22.16 -8.14
CA TRP A 229 16.84 -21.27 -8.44
C TRP A 229 17.17 -20.34 -7.29
N SER A 230 16.18 -19.86 -6.57
CA SER A 230 16.38 -19.05 -5.36
C SER A 230 17.09 -19.85 -4.28
N LEU A 231 16.60 -21.05 -3.99
CA LEU A 231 17.19 -21.96 -3.00
C LEU A 231 18.61 -22.37 -3.40
N PHE A 232 18.81 -22.70 -4.68
CA PHE A 232 20.14 -23.06 -5.22
C PHE A 232 21.15 -21.92 -5.00
N ARG A 233 20.78 -20.66 -5.31
CA ARG A 233 21.66 -19.50 -5.07
C ARG A 233 22.01 -19.34 -3.59
N VAL A 234 21.03 -19.50 -2.71
CA VAL A 234 21.23 -19.39 -1.25
C VAL A 234 22.17 -20.50 -0.76
N ILE A 235 21.93 -21.75 -1.16
CA ILE A 235 22.75 -22.90 -0.74
C ILE A 235 24.19 -22.76 -1.27
N VAL A 236 24.34 -22.45 -2.55
CA VAL A 236 25.66 -22.29 -3.17
C VAL A 236 26.40 -21.11 -2.56
N GLY A 237 25.73 -19.97 -2.39
CA GLY A 237 26.33 -18.80 -1.75
C GLY A 237 26.76 -19.08 -0.31
N PHE A 238 25.91 -19.75 0.44
CA PHE A 238 26.25 -20.16 1.82
C PHE A 238 27.41 -21.17 1.85
N ALA A 239 27.40 -22.18 0.99
CA ALA A 239 28.47 -23.19 0.93
C ALA A 239 29.82 -22.57 0.57
N LEU A 240 29.85 -21.67 -0.43
CA LEU A 240 31.07 -20.95 -0.81
C LEU A 240 31.53 -20.01 0.30
N GLY A 241 30.60 -19.27 0.92
CA GLY A 241 30.91 -18.42 2.07
C GLY A 241 31.46 -19.21 3.26
N ALA A 242 30.86 -20.36 3.58
CA ALA A 242 31.32 -21.23 4.63
C ALA A 242 32.67 -21.87 4.33
N LEU A 243 32.89 -22.28 3.06
CA LEU A 243 34.15 -22.88 2.64
C LEU A 243 35.37 -21.96 2.84
N VAL A 244 35.17 -20.66 2.69
CA VAL A 244 36.22 -19.65 2.90
C VAL A 244 36.18 -19.11 4.35
N GLY A 245 34.99 -18.81 4.85
CA GLY A 245 34.83 -18.15 6.14
C GLY A 245 35.17 -19.04 7.34
N ILE A 246 34.84 -20.33 7.29
CA ILE A 246 35.15 -21.26 8.39
C ILE A 246 36.67 -21.46 8.55
N PRO A 247 37.44 -21.81 7.50
CA PRO A 247 38.89 -21.93 7.63
C PRO A 247 39.59 -20.62 8.02
N LEU A 248 39.11 -19.50 7.47
CA LEU A 248 39.66 -18.19 7.80
C LEU A 248 39.38 -17.83 9.27
N GLY A 249 38.15 -18.01 9.74
CA GLY A 249 37.79 -17.78 11.13
C GLY A 249 38.58 -18.68 12.10
N TYR A 250 38.82 -19.94 11.72
CA TYR A 250 39.64 -20.86 12.46
C TYR A 250 41.11 -20.41 12.51
N ALA A 251 41.68 -20.01 11.35
CA ALA A 251 43.03 -19.48 11.29
C ALA A 251 43.23 -18.22 12.13
N MET A 252 42.24 -17.31 12.12
CA MET A 252 42.25 -16.10 12.97
C MET A 252 42.15 -16.43 14.46
N GLY A 253 41.46 -17.50 14.82
CA GLY A 253 41.36 -17.98 16.21
C GLY A 253 42.63 -18.60 16.74
N LEU A 254 43.45 -19.21 15.88
CA LEU A 254 44.67 -19.93 16.26
C LEU A 254 45.96 -19.13 16.08
N SER A 255 45.96 -18.04 15.30
CA SER A 255 47.18 -17.32 14.98
C SER A 255 46.97 -15.81 15.04
N ASP A 256 47.76 -15.15 15.88
CA ASP A 256 47.77 -13.69 16.05
C ASP A 256 48.13 -12.98 14.72
N TRP A 257 48.94 -13.61 13.87
CA TRP A 257 49.30 -13.07 12.56
C TRP A 257 48.11 -13.00 11.63
N PHE A 258 47.30 -14.08 11.48
CA PHE A 258 46.08 -14.08 10.69
C PHE A 258 45.06 -13.11 11.26
N ARG A 259 44.92 -13.08 12.57
CA ARG A 259 44.03 -12.16 13.26
C ARG A 259 44.40 -10.70 12.96
N GLY A 260 45.67 -10.34 13.11
CA GLY A 260 46.16 -8.98 12.85
C GLY A 260 45.94 -8.53 11.40
N TRP A 261 45.94 -9.47 10.43
CA TRP A 261 45.69 -9.16 9.03
C TRP A 261 44.20 -9.02 8.69
N PHE A 262 43.36 -9.92 9.15
CA PHE A 262 41.97 -10.03 8.70
C PHE A 262 40.97 -9.34 9.65
N ASP A 263 41.25 -9.20 10.91
CA ASP A 263 40.37 -8.57 11.90
C ASP A 263 39.97 -7.12 11.50
N PRO A 264 40.89 -6.25 11.07
CA PRO A 264 40.54 -4.89 10.63
C PRO A 264 39.62 -4.88 9.40
N ILE A 265 39.77 -5.85 8.48
CA ILE A 265 38.93 -5.98 7.28
C ILE A 265 37.52 -6.41 7.67
N VAL A 266 37.42 -7.40 8.55
CA VAL A 266 36.13 -7.91 9.05
C VAL A 266 35.39 -6.82 9.84
N GLU A 267 36.09 -6.12 10.72
CA GLU A 267 35.54 -5.00 11.49
C GLU A 267 35.04 -3.86 10.60
N PHE A 268 35.81 -3.52 9.55
CA PHE A 268 35.40 -2.51 8.60
C PHE A 268 34.15 -2.94 7.78
N MET A 269 34.02 -4.22 7.44
CA MET A 269 32.88 -4.74 6.68
C MET A 269 31.61 -4.95 7.53
N ARG A 270 31.76 -5.12 8.83
CA ARG A 270 30.62 -5.41 9.75
C ARG A 270 29.53 -4.34 9.74
N PRO A 271 29.78 -3.02 9.76
CA PRO A 271 28.75 -1.99 9.71
C PRO A 271 28.11 -1.83 8.32
N VAL A 272 28.70 -2.40 7.26
CA VAL A 272 28.15 -2.28 5.89
C VAL A 272 26.99 -3.26 5.71
N PRO A 273 25.75 -2.79 5.55
CA PRO A 273 24.63 -3.70 5.33
C PRO A 273 24.83 -4.43 4.01
N PRO A 274 24.65 -5.78 3.97
CA PRO A 274 24.84 -6.57 2.73
C PRO A 274 24.00 -6.07 1.55
N LEU A 275 22.83 -5.49 1.83
CA LEU A 275 21.96 -4.88 0.80
C LEU A 275 22.59 -3.66 0.10
N ALA A 276 23.46 -2.93 0.78
CA ALA A 276 24.16 -1.79 0.18
C ALA A 276 25.24 -2.20 -0.84
N LEU A 277 25.67 -3.47 -0.83
CA LEU A 277 26.64 -4.01 -1.79
C LEU A 277 25.98 -4.42 -3.12
N ILE A 278 24.66 -4.64 -3.15
CA ILE A 278 23.94 -5.08 -4.36
C ILE A 278 24.14 -4.13 -5.53
N PRO A 279 23.97 -2.79 -5.40
CA PRO A 279 24.18 -1.85 -6.50
C PRO A 279 25.65 -1.76 -6.97
N LEU A 280 26.59 -2.25 -6.18
CA LEU A 280 28.02 -2.19 -6.46
C LEU A 280 28.49 -3.41 -7.28
N VAL A 281 27.67 -4.48 -7.32
CA VAL A 281 27.96 -5.74 -8.02
C VAL A 281 27.16 -5.85 -9.33
N ILE A 282 26.09 -5.06 -9.50
CA ILE A 282 25.28 -4.95 -10.72
C ILE A 282 25.81 -3.80 -11.59
#